data_3f3f058f70b975053120d86e47188c30
#
_entry.id   3f3f058f70b975053120d86e47188c30
#
_cell.length_a   1.000
_cell.length_b   1.000
_cell.length_c   1.000
_cell.angle_alpha   90.00
_cell.angle_beta   90.00
_cell.angle_gamma   90.00
#
_symmetry.space_group_name_H-M   'P 1'
#
loop_
_entity.id
_entity.type
_entity.pdbx_description
1 polymer ?
#
loop_
_entity_poly.entity_id
_entity_poly.type
_entity_poly.pdbx_seq_one_letter_code
_entity_poly.pdbx_strand_id
1 'polypeptide(L)'
;SLPAMFAELPGGRFFGMAFFALLFLAALTSAISILESLVAFLTEEFHLSRARAAIGLSVPMALLSAGYSLSQSAGRGINLPWFDFKNGLQMLPMNAVMEKFTDNLMIPLGALCFCLFVGWVWGTKAAGQEIAGEHGLRRMQKPWAFAVRFLAPLVIVVILYFTLGMGEGLS
;
A
#
# COMPACT_ATOMS: atom_id res chain seq x y z
N SER A 1 -9.29 22.14 -8.46
CA SER A 1 -9.56 20.69 -8.62
C SER A 1 -9.45 20.29 -10.09
N LEU A 2 -8.99 19.05 -10.39
CA LEU A 2 -8.83 18.55 -11.76
C LEU A 2 -10.09 18.75 -12.66
N PRO A 3 -11.32 18.49 -12.16
CA PRO A 3 -12.52 18.74 -12.95
C PRO A 3 -12.70 20.20 -13.36
N ALA A 4 -12.30 21.16 -12.53
CA ALA A 4 -12.38 22.59 -12.84
C ALA A 4 -11.41 22.98 -13.96
N MET A 5 -10.21 22.38 -13.98
CA MET A 5 -9.24 22.64 -15.06
C MET A 5 -9.75 22.16 -16.43
N PHE A 6 -10.45 21.01 -16.48
CA PHE A 6 -11.06 20.55 -17.71
C PHE A 6 -12.24 21.43 -18.18
N ALA A 7 -12.94 22.09 -17.25
CA ALA A 7 -14.05 22.98 -17.60
C ALA A 7 -13.60 24.24 -18.35
N GLU A 8 -12.35 24.66 -18.18
CA GLU A 8 -11.76 25.84 -18.83
C GLU A 8 -11.16 25.56 -20.23
N LEU A 9 -11.02 24.27 -20.60
CA LEU A 9 -10.45 23.88 -21.90
C LEU A 9 -11.53 23.76 -22.99
N PRO A 10 -11.24 24.19 -24.23
CA PRO A 10 -12.13 23.91 -25.36
C PRO A 10 -12.22 22.39 -25.59
N GLY A 11 -13.44 21.83 -25.50
CA GLY A 11 -13.66 20.38 -25.54
C GLY A 11 -13.35 19.65 -24.22
N GLY A 12 -13.13 20.36 -23.13
CA GLY A 12 -12.72 19.80 -21.83
C GLY A 12 -13.68 18.76 -21.27
N ARG A 13 -14.98 18.82 -21.61
CA ARG A 13 -15.95 17.77 -21.25
C ARG A 13 -15.58 16.40 -21.82
N PHE A 14 -15.20 16.36 -23.10
CA PHE A 14 -14.81 15.10 -23.75
C PHE A 14 -13.49 14.57 -23.19
N PHE A 15 -12.48 15.43 -23.10
CA PHE A 15 -11.19 15.09 -22.51
C PHE A 15 -11.31 14.67 -21.05
N GLY A 16 -12.13 15.37 -20.26
CA GLY A 16 -12.40 15.03 -18.87
C GLY A 16 -13.06 13.64 -18.73
N MET A 17 -14.09 13.35 -19.55
CA MET A 17 -14.71 12.01 -19.53
C MET A 17 -13.72 10.91 -19.89
N ALA A 18 -12.94 11.10 -20.95
CA ALA A 18 -11.92 10.14 -21.37
C ALA A 18 -10.87 9.93 -20.29
N PHE A 19 -10.38 11.00 -19.66
CA PHE A 19 -9.40 10.95 -18.58
C PHE A 19 -9.92 10.17 -17.37
N PHE A 20 -11.14 10.50 -16.89
CA PHE A 20 -11.71 9.79 -15.75
C PHE A 20 -12.08 8.35 -16.05
N ALA A 21 -12.48 8.03 -17.29
CA ALA A 21 -12.70 6.66 -17.72
C ALA A 21 -11.40 5.85 -17.73
N LEU A 22 -10.31 6.40 -18.24
CA LEU A 22 -8.98 5.77 -18.19
C LEU A 22 -8.48 5.59 -16.75
N LEU A 23 -8.67 6.58 -15.89
CA LEU A 23 -8.33 6.51 -14.47
C LEU A 23 -9.13 5.41 -13.77
N PHE A 24 -10.42 5.31 -14.06
CA PHE A 24 -11.26 4.23 -13.53
C PHE A 24 -10.79 2.84 -13.99
N LEU A 25 -10.49 2.67 -15.27
CA LEU A 25 -9.96 1.41 -15.80
C LEU A 25 -8.61 1.05 -15.17
N ALA A 26 -7.71 2.02 -15.02
CA ALA A 26 -6.41 1.81 -14.37
C ALA A 26 -6.57 1.40 -12.91
N ALA A 27 -7.45 2.05 -12.16
CA ALA A 27 -7.74 1.69 -10.78
C ALA A 27 -8.38 0.29 -10.67
N LEU A 28 -9.30 -0.04 -11.57
CA LEU A 28 -9.97 -1.34 -11.62
C LEU A 28 -8.99 -2.48 -11.90
N THR A 29 -8.11 -2.32 -12.88
CA THR A 29 -7.10 -3.34 -13.21
C THR A 29 -6.11 -3.55 -12.05
N SER A 30 -5.70 -2.48 -11.38
CA SER A 30 -4.86 -2.56 -10.19
C SER A 30 -5.55 -3.30 -9.04
N ALA A 31 -6.81 -2.96 -8.76
CA ALA A 31 -7.59 -3.62 -7.72
C ALA A 31 -7.79 -5.12 -8.00
N ILE A 32 -8.06 -5.50 -9.25
CA ILE A 32 -8.19 -6.90 -9.66
C ILE A 32 -6.86 -7.65 -9.45
N SER A 33 -5.74 -7.05 -9.80
CA SER A 33 -4.43 -7.68 -9.65
C SER A 33 -4.07 -7.94 -8.19
N ILE A 34 -4.37 -6.99 -7.30
CA ILE A 34 -4.14 -7.16 -5.85
C ILE A 34 -5.06 -8.24 -5.29
N LEU A 35 -6.34 -8.22 -5.67
CA LEU A 35 -7.32 -9.20 -5.22
C LEU A 35 -6.94 -10.61 -5.68
N GLU A 36 -6.49 -10.76 -6.94
CA GLU A 36 -6.07 -12.03 -7.50
C GLU A 36 -4.89 -12.65 -6.74
N SER A 37 -3.90 -11.84 -6.36
CA SER A 37 -2.77 -12.31 -5.55
C SER A 37 -3.22 -12.88 -4.20
N LEU A 38 -4.18 -12.24 -3.54
CA LEU A 38 -4.73 -12.72 -2.27
C LEU A 38 -5.61 -13.96 -2.46
N VAL A 39 -6.41 -14.00 -3.53
CA VAL A 39 -7.25 -15.16 -3.86
C VAL A 39 -6.39 -16.37 -4.17
N ALA A 40 -5.30 -16.21 -4.93
CA ALA A 40 -4.35 -17.28 -5.23
C ALA A 40 -3.74 -17.83 -3.92
N PHE A 41 -3.26 -16.95 -3.05
CA PHE A 41 -2.72 -17.34 -1.75
C PHE A 41 -3.73 -18.14 -0.91
N LEU A 42 -4.98 -17.67 -0.78
CA LEU A 42 -6.01 -18.38 -0.01
C LEU A 42 -6.40 -19.71 -0.64
N THR A 43 -6.37 -19.80 -1.97
CA THR A 43 -6.71 -21.05 -2.68
C THR A 43 -5.61 -22.09 -2.52
N GLU A 44 -4.34 -21.68 -2.58
CA GLU A 44 -3.19 -22.58 -2.47
C GLU A 44 -2.95 -23.02 -1.02
N GLU A 45 -2.94 -22.10 -0.07
CA GLU A 45 -2.60 -22.39 1.32
C GLU A 45 -3.76 -23.01 2.11
N PHE A 46 -4.98 -22.48 1.94
CA PHE A 46 -6.16 -22.95 2.68
C PHE A 46 -7.07 -23.90 1.89
N HIS A 47 -6.69 -24.26 0.67
CA HIS A 47 -7.47 -25.15 -0.21
C HIS A 47 -8.93 -24.70 -0.41
N LEU A 48 -9.18 -23.39 -0.34
CA LEU A 48 -10.50 -22.81 -0.56
C LEU A 48 -10.83 -22.81 -2.05
N SER A 49 -12.11 -22.97 -2.39
CA SER A 49 -12.51 -22.75 -3.78
C SER A 49 -12.35 -21.28 -4.14
N ARG A 50 -11.87 -21.00 -5.35
CA ARG A 50 -11.59 -19.66 -5.86
C ARG A 50 -12.76 -18.69 -5.66
N ALA A 51 -13.99 -19.13 -5.89
CA ALA A 51 -15.19 -18.33 -5.68
C ALA A 51 -15.37 -17.94 -4.20
N ARG A 52 -15.16 -18.87 -3.26
CA ARG A 52 -15.26 -18.58 -1.82
C ARG A 52 -14.19 -17.60 -1.36
N ALA A 53 -12.96 -17.79 -1.82
CA ALA A 53 -11.85 -16.88 -1.51
C ALA A 53 -12.13 -15.47 -2.07
N ALA A 54 -12.56 -15.36 -3.32
CA ALA A 54 -12.88 -14.09 -3.95
C ALA A 54 -14.04 -13.36 -3.23
N ILE A 55 -15.15 -14.04 -2.94
CA ILE A 55 -16.29 -13.44 -2.23
C ILE A 55 -15.90 -13.06 -0.80
N GLY A 56 -15.18 -13.94 -0.11
CA GLY A 56 -14.74 -13.71 1.26
C GLY A 56 -13.82 -12.50 1.42
N LEU A 57 -13.03 -12.18 0.41
CA LEU A 57 -12.20 -10.96 0.38
C LEU A 57 -12.96 -9.74 -0.12
N SER A 58 -13.77 -9.89 -1.16
CA SER A 58 -14.46 -8.75 -1.80
C SER A 58 -15.53 -8.12 -0.90
N VAL A 59 -16.25 -8.94 -0.11
CA VAL A 59 -17.31 -8.41 0.77
C VAL A 59 -16.77 -7.48 1.84
N PRO A 60 -15.78 -7.86 2.68
CA PRO A 60 -15.24 -6.93 3.68
C PRO A 60 -14.55 -5.73 3.04
N MET A 61 -13.86 -5.90 1.91
CA MET A 61 -13.28 -4.77 1.17
C MET A 61 -14.33 -3.78 0.69
N ALA A 62 -15.46 -4.26 0.16
CA ALA A 62 -16.56 -3.41 -0.28
C ALA A 62 -17.20 -2.65 0.88
N LEU A 63 -17.39 -3.30 2.04
CA LEU A 63 -17.92 -2.66 3.24
C LEU A 63 -16.99 -1.56 3.78
N LEU A 64 -15.69 -1.83 3.84
CA LEU A 64 -14.69 -0.84 4.26
C LEU A 64 -14.61 0.34 3.27
N SER A 65 -14.64 0.05 1.98
CA SER A 65 -14.64 1.07 0.91
C SER A 65 -15.90 1.94 0.95
N ALA A 66 -17.07 1.35 1.22
CA ALA A 66 -18.31 2.10 1.40
C ALA A 66 -18.22 3.03 2.63
N GLY A 67 -17.73 2.54 3.76
CA GLY A 67 -17.49 3.34 4.96
C GLY A 67 -16.53 4.51 4.72
N TYR A 68 -15.43 4.25 4.00
CA TYR A 68 -14.47 5.28 3.61
C TYR A 68 -15.12 6.36 2.71
N SER A 69 -15.87 5.94 1.70
CA SER A 69 -16.54 6.85 0.77
C SER A 69 -17.61 7.72 1.46
N LEU A 70 -18.39 7.13 2.36
CA LEU A 70 -19.38 7.87 3.16
C LEU A 70 -18.71 8.87 4.10
N SER A 71 -17.57 8.52 4.66
CA SER A 71 -16.78 9.42 5.52
C SER A 71 -16.28 10.67 4.76
N GLN A 72 -16.04 10.56 3.46
CA GLN A 72 -15.61 11.70 2.62
C GLN A 72 -16.78 12.59 2.19
N SER A 73 -17.95 12.02 1.90
CA SER A 73 -19.01 12.74 1.18
C SER A 73 -19.98 13.52 2.06
N ALA A 74 -20.15 13.17 3.33
CA ALA A 74 -21.37 13.58 4.06
C ALA A 74 -21.17 14.62 5.18
N GLY A 75 -19.97 15.08 5.46
CA GLY A 75 -19.74 15.93 6.65
C GLY A 75 -20.19 15.31 7.99
N ARG A 76 -20.73 14.09 7.92
CA ARG A 76 -21.13 13.23 9.03
C ARG A 76 -20.15 12.07 9.18
N GLY A 77 -18.85 12.39 9.09
CA GLY A 77 -17.80 11.39 9.14
C GLY A 77 -17.84 10.60 10.45
N ILE A 78 -17.72 9.29 10.34
CA ILE A 78 -17.44 8.43 11.48
C ILE A 78 -16.05 8.83 11.98
N ASN A 79 -16.01 9.46 13.16
CA ASN A 79 -14.75 9.81 13.81
C ASN A 79 -14.29 8.61 14.64
N LEU A 80 -13.05 8.20 14.40
CA LEU A 80 -12.39 7.11 15.10
C LEU A 80 -11.29 7.66 16.01
N PRO A 81 -11.10 7.08 17.20
CA PRO A 81 -10.00 7.45 18.06
C PRO A 81 -8.68 7.01 17.42
N TRP A 82 -7.77 7.95 17.24
CA TRP A 82 -6.40 7.69 16.77
C TRP A 82 -5.40 8.18 17.80
N PHE A 83 -4.46 7.33 18.15
CA PHE A 83 -3.35 7.70 19.02
C PHE A 83 -2.18 8.20 18.18
N ASP A 84 -1.88 9.48 18.33
CA ASP A 84 -0.71 10.12 17.75
C ASP A 84 0.35 10.31 18.84
N PHE A 85 1.58 9.93 18.57
CA PHE A 85 2.67 10.07 19.56
C PHE A 85 2.96 11.52 19.94
N LYS A 86 2.59 12.48 19.08
CA LYS A 86 2.81 13.92 19.30
C LYS A 86 1.64 14.61 20.01
N ASN A 87 0.43 14.27 19.61
CA ASN A 87 -0.77 15.00 20.02
C ASN A 87 -1.69 14.18 20.94
N GLY A 88 -1.29 12.96 21.28
CA GLY A 88 -2.10 12.05 22.09
C GLY A 88 -3.31 11.48 21.35
N LEU A 89 -4.37 11.18 22.07
CA LEU A 89 -5.60 10.64 21.53
C LEU A 89 -6.40 11.73 20.81
N GLN A 90 -6.59 11.56 19.51
CA GLN A 90 -7.37 12.47 18.66
C GLN A 90 -8.54 11.75 18.02
N MET A 91 -9.65 12.47 17.84
CA MET A 91 -10.77 11.98 17.03
C MET A 91 -10.57 12.42 15.58
N LEU A 92 -10.21 11.47 14.73
CA LEU A 92 -10.00 11.72 13.31
C LEU A 92 -11.11 11.07 12.47
N PRO A 93 -11.48 11.67 11.32
CA PRO A 93 -12.41 11.05 10.42
C PRO A 93 -11.84 9.72 9.87
N MET A 94 -12.70 8.75 9.62
CA MET A 94 -12.35 7.39 9.24
C MET A 94 -11.35 7.31 8.06
N ASN A 95 -11.53 8.19 7.05
CA ASN A 95 -10.61 8.28 5.91
C ASN A 95 -9.18 8.62 6.35
N ALA A 96 -9.02 9.63 7.22
CA ALA A 96 -7.70 10.03 7.71
C ALA A 96 -7.04 8.96 8.59
N VAL A 97 -7.84 8.22 9.38
CA VAL A 97 -7.34 7.08 10.15
C VAL A 97 -6.88 5.95 9.24
N MET A 98 -7.67 5.62 8.22
CA MET A 98 -7.31 4.57 7.26
C MET A 98 -6.05 4.92 6.45
N GLU A 99 -5.95 6.16 5.97
CA GLU A 99 -4.74 6.65 5.28
C GLU A 99 -3.51 6.57 6.20
N LYS A 100 -3.60 7.14 7.41
CA LYS A 100 -2.50 7.07 8.37
C LYS A 100 -2.12 5.63 8.73
N PHE A 101 -3.09 4.76 8.94
CA PHE A 101 -2.82 3.35 9.27
C PHE A 101 -2.15 2.61 8.12
N THR A 102 -2.61 2.80 6.89
CA THR A 102 -2.07 2.13 5.72
C THR A 102 -0.70 2.69 5.33
N ASP A 103 -0.61 4.01 5.12
CA ASP A 103 0.57 4.63 4.55
C ASP A 103 1.70 4.76 5.57
N ASN A 104 1.37 5.12 6.82
CA ASN A 104 2.37 5.37 7.84
C ASN A 104 2.81 4.11 8.60
N LEU A 105 1.95 3.07 8.64
CA LEU A 105 2.25 1.88 9.43
C LEU A 105 2.34 0.62 8.57
N MET A 106 1.29 0.25 7.84
CA MET A 106 1.22 -1.03 7.13
C MET A 106 2.24 -1.16 6.01
N ILE A 107 2.38 -0.13 5.16
CA ILE A 107 3.32 -0.15 4.03
C ILE A 107 4.77 -0.25 4.52
N PRO A 108 5.27 0.61 5.44
CA PRO A 108 6.64 0.48 5.93
C PRO A 108 6.91 -0.80 6.71
N LEU A 109 5.94 -1.26 7.53
CA LEU A 109 6.08 -2.54 8.23
C LEU A 109 6.15 -3.73 7.27
N GLY A 110 5.29 -3.76 6.25
CA GLY A 110 5.32 -4.79 5.23
C GLY A 110 6.66 -4.82 4.48
N ALA A 111 7.17 -3.65 4.09
CA ALA A 111 8.47 -3.52 3.46
C ALA A 111 9.61 -3.98 4.37
N LEU A 112 9.55 -3.64 5.67
CA LEU A 112 10.54 -4.09 6.66
C LEU A 112 10.51 -5.61 6.81
N CYS A 113 9.33 -6.21 6.99
CA CYS A 113 9.16 -7.66 7.07
C CYS A 113 9.70 -8.37 5.83
N PHE A 114 9.42 -7.83 4.64
CA PHE A 114 9.93 -8.38 3.39
C PHE A 114 11.46 -8.30 3.32
N CYS A 115 12.06 -7.17 3.67
CA CYS A 115 13.51 -7.03 3.71
C CYS A 115 14.17 -7.98 4.70
N LEU A 116 13.58 -8.15 5.89
CA LEU A 116 14.07 -9.09 6.90
C LEU A 116 13.95 -10.54 6.41
N PHE A 117 12.81 -10.90 5.80
CA PHE A 117 12.61 -12.23 5.24
C PHE A 117 13.64 -12.56 4.16
N VAL A 118 13.79 -11.68 3.15
CA VAL A 118 14.75 -11.89 2.06
C VAL A 118 16.20 -11.85 2.55
N GLY A 119 16.49 -10.94 3.47
CA GLY A 119 17.85 -10.74 3.98
C GLY A 119 18.35 -11.85 4.91
N TRP A 120 17.46 -12.40 5.75
CA TRP A 120 17.86 -13.26 6.87
C TRP A 120 17.26 -14.67 6.82
N VAL A 121 16.03 -14.84 6.35
CA VAL A 121 15.33 -16.14 6.33
C VAL A 121 15.58 -16.86 5.01
N TRP A 122 15.19 -16.27 3.90
CA TRP A 122 15.39 -16.88 2.57
C TRP A 122 16.86 -16.87 2.15
N GLY A 123 17.55 -15.80 2.50
CA GLY A 123 18.96 -15.63 2.20
C GLY A 123 19.21 -14.93 0.86
N THR A 124 20.05 -13.91 0.92
CA THR A 124 20.38 -13.07 -0.26
C THR A 124 21.01 -13.81 -1.41
N LYS A 125 21.63 -14.98 -1.17
CA LYS A 125 22.19 -15.81 -2.24
C LYS A 125 21.09 -16.50 -3.06
N ALA A 126 20.14 -17.14 -2.38
CA ALA A 126 19.02 -17.82 -3.03
C ALA A 126 18.13 -16.83 -3.78
N ALA A 127 17.74 -15.74 -3.12
CA ALA A 127 16.96 -14.68 -3.75
C ALA A 127 17.68 -14.05 -4.96
N GLY A 128 18.99 -13.83 -4.85
CA GLY A 128 19.79 -13.29 -5.95
C GLY A 128 19.91 -14.23 -7.15
N GLN A 129 19.94 -15.54 -6.95
CA GLN A 129 19.92 -16.54 -8.03
C GLN A 129 18.56 -16.57 -8.75
N GLU A 130 17.47 -16.46 -8.01
CA GLU A 130 16.12 -16.44 -8.58
C GLU A 130 15.88 -15.22 -9.47
N ILE A 131 16.33 -14.04 -9.01
CA ILE A 131 16.15 -12.77 -9.76
C ILE A 131 17.02 -12.70 -11.02
N ALA A 132 18.23 -13.23 -10.96
CA ALA A 132 19.24 -12.98 -12.01
C ALA A 132 19.39 -14.11 -13.01
N GLY A 133 18.80 -15.28 -12.75
CA GLY A 133 19.17 -16.47 -13.50
C GLY A 133 20.65 -16.80 -13.33
N GLU A 134 21.11 -17.81 -14.08
CA GLU A 134 22.49 -18.31 -13.92
C GLU A 134 23.61 -17.32 -14.27
N HIS A 135 23.33 -16.21 -14.99
CA HIS A 135 24.37 -15.41 -15.63
C HIS A 135 24.49 -13.94 -15.19
N GLY A 136 23.52 -13.38 -14.42
CA GLY A 136 23.38 -11.91 -14.39
C GLY A 136 24.01 -11.15 -13.21
N LEU A 137 23.98 -11.64 -11.97
CA LEU A 137 24.27 -10.81 -10.79
C LEU A 137 25.55 -11.14 -10.02
N ARG A 138 26.42 -11.99 -10.53
CA ARG A 138 27.64 -12.42 -9.79
C ARG A 138 28.50 -11.23 -9.33
N ARG A 139 28.54 -10.15 -10.10
CA ARG A 139 29.31 -8.92 -9.75
C ARG A 139 28.56 -7.98 -8.81
N MET A 140 27.23 -7.94 -8.87
CA MET A 140 26.39 -7.06 -8.05
C MET A 140 25.79 -7.74 -6.79
N GLN A 141 26.03 -9.02 -6.61
CA GLN A 141 25.41 -9.80 -5.54
C GLN A 141 25.81 -9.32 -4.13
N LYS A 142 27.09 -8.94 -3.94
CA LYS A 142 27.57 -8.43 -2.65
C LYS A 142 26.97 -7.07 -2.27
N PRO A 143 26.99 -6.01 -3.12
CA PRO A 143 26.38 -4.74 -2.79
C PRO A 143 24.85 -4.83 -2.65
N TRP A 144 24.20 -5.64 -3.49
CA TRP A 144 22.76 -5.90 -3.36
C TRP A 144 22.42 -6.59 -2.03
N ALA A 145 23.15 -7.62 -1.67
CA ALA A 145 22.97 -8.33 -0.40
C ALA A 145 23.16 -7.42 0.81
N PHE A 146 24.15 -6.53 0.78
CA PHE A 146 24.37 -5.53 1.81
C PHE A 146 23.22 -4.53 1.87
N ALA A 147 22.75 -4.06 0.71
CA ALA A 147 21.64 -3.12 0.64
C ALA A 147 20.35 -3.71 1.23
N VAL A 148 19.97 -4.93 0.85
CA VAL A 148 18.74 -5.58 1.34
C VAL A 148 18.84 -5.93 2.83
N ARG A 149 20.02 -6.35 3.30
CA ARG A 149 20.20 -6.83 4.67
C ARG A 149 20.32 -5.71 5.69
N PHE A 150 20.94 -4.59 5.32
CA PHE A 150 21.26 -3.51 6.27
C PHE A 150 20.72 -2.16 5.84
N LEU A 151 20.97 -1.73 4.60
CA LEU A 151 20.62 -0.39 4.15
C LEU A 151 19.10 -0.19 4.07
N ALA A 152 18.39 -1.12 3.45
CA ALA A 152 16.94 -1.01 3.28
C ALA A 152 16.19 -1.07 4.63
N PRO A 153 16.45 -2.03 5.54
CA PRO A 153 15.82 -2.01 6.86
C PRO A 153 16.12 -0.75 7.66
N LEU A 154 17.37 -0.25 7.61
CA LEU A 154 17.75 0.98 8.32
C LEU A 154 16.95 2.18 7.78
N VAL A 155 16.88 2.35 6.47
CA VAL A 155 16.12 3.45 5.83
C VAL A 155 14.64 3.35 6.17
N ILE A 156 14.05 2.15 6.13
CA ILE A 156 12.63 1.94 6.47
C ILE A 156 12.37 2.27 7.94
N VAL A 157 13.24 1.89 8.85
CA VAL A 157 13.10 2.23 10.28
C VAL A 157 13.20 3.75 10.49
N VAL A 158 14.10 4.42 9.78
CA VAL A 158 14.21 5.90 9.82
C VAL A 158 12.93 6.54 9.29
N ILE A 159 12.40 6.06 8.17
CA ILE A 159 11.13 6.55 7.63
C ILE A 159 10.00 6.34 8.64
N LEU A 160 9.87 5.15 9.22
CA LEU A 160 8.88 4.85 10.26
C LEU A 160 8.99 5.81 11.45
N TYR A 161 10.21 6.07 11.91
CA TYR A 161 10.46 7.00 13.02
C TYR A 161 9.96 8.41 12.73
N PHE A 162 10.25 8.95 11.55
CA PHE A 162 9.77 10.28 11.14
C PHE A 162 8.26 10.30 10.86
N THR A 163 7.74 9.26 10.22
CA THR A 163 6.32 9.20 9.83
C THR A 163 5.40 9.03 11.04
N LEU A 164 5.84 8.33 12.09
CA LEU A 164 5.11 8.23 13.35
C LEU A 164 5.20 9.50 14.23
N GLY A 165 5.84 10.56 13.75
CA GLY A 165 5.93 11.84 14.45
C GLY A 165 6.97 11.87 15.58
N MET A 166 7.80 10.85 15.72
CA MET A 166 8.84 10.79 16.76
C MET A 166 10.07 11.64 16.42
N GLY A 167 10.23 12.05 15.15
CA GLY A 167 11.43 12.77 14.68
C GLY A 167 11.34 14.29 14.66
N GLU A 168 10.16 14.89 14.82
CA GLU A 168 9.98 16.35 14.73
C GLU A 168 10.39 17.13 15.99
N GLY A 169 10.94 16.45 16.98
CA GLY A 169 11.49 17.07 18.20
C GLY A 169 12.95 17.50 18.11
N LEU A 170 13.59 17.33 16.95
CA LEU A 170 15.02 17.61 16.74
C LEU A 170 15.29 18.85 15.88
N SER A 171 14.27 19.66 15.57
CA SER A 171 14.43 20.92 14.83
C SER A 171 14.25 22.12 15.75
#